data_3723a60d6905e11d8e1ad0894c6d8410
#
_entry.id   3723a60d6905e11d8e1ad0894c6d8410
#
_cell.length_a   1.000
_cell.length_b   1.000
_cell.length_c   1.000
_cell.angle_alpha   90.00
_cell.angle_beta   90.00
_cell.angle_gamma   90.00
#
_symmetry.space_group_name_H-M   'P 1'
#
loop_
_entity.id
_entity.type
_entity.pdbx_description
1 polymer ?
#
loop_
_entity_poly.entity_id
_entity_poly.type
_entity_poly.pdbx_seq_one_letter_code
_entity_poly.pdbx_strand_id
1 'polypeptide(L)'
;MTIADTAPRERTFLGHPLGLTTLFQTEMWERFSYYGMRAILIYTLVNYLLLHPTVDTVIGYHALKRVLELVFNAGQPLAPQPLSSNIYGVYTAFVYLTPVFGGLVADRWIGQRYSVIIGGLIMAVGEFTLMAPQTFLIGLLLLITGNGFFKPNISTQVGNLYKTGDSRIDRAYSIFYVGINVGAFFSPLVSGSLGQAYGYQWGYAAAGVGMIIGLIVYVAALRTLPPDRIGQIKAQTTEKKPLTGEDWKAIIALVLLVIPGSLFWSAYEQQGNTISLFAQDLTDKRLIPGLINWQIPAPWFQAFNPFMIVIFTPIIVALWAWQAKRRKEPSVLTKMALGNFMLAGSYIIMAAAMHFSGHGLISWMWLFAFFAVITTGELYFSPIGLALTARVAPAQVLSMMMGFWLATSFFGNLLQGYIGSYYSSMSKESFFLLCAAVGALAGTIFWLFNFPLKSILHKEAQPAAAAAE
;
A
#
# COMPACT_ATOMS: atom_id res chain seq x y z
N MET A 1 33.65 -45.78 4.30
CA MET A 1 32.43 -45.57 3.50
C MET A 1 31.63 -44.49 4.17
N THR A 2 31.80 -43.26 3.71
CA THR A 2 31.08 -42.07 4.19
C THR A 2 29.66 -42.12 3.65
N ILE A 3 28.69 -42.17 4.52
CA ILE A 3 27.27 -42.07 4.17
C ILE A 3 27.07 -40.65 3.60
N ALA A 4 27.01 -40.55 2.27
CA ALA A 4 26.69 -39.30 1.60
C ALA A 4 25.30 -38.87 2.05
N ASP A 5 25.24 -37.65 2.54
CA ASP A 5 24.07 -36.87 2.97
C ASP A 5 23.00 -36.88 1.84
N THR A 6 22.01 -37.77 1.96
CA THR A 6 20.89 -37.90 1.01
C THR A 6 19.76 -36.91 1.33
N ALA A 7 20.08 -35.69 1.77
CA ALA A 7 19.09 -34.65 1.83
C ALA A 7 18.54 -34.40 0.40
N PRO A 8 17.23 -34.44 0.18
CA PRO A 8 16.65 -34.19 -1.14
C PRO A 8 17.11 -32.83 -1.64
N ARG A 9 17.78 -32.81 -2.81
CA ARG A 9 18.25 -31.56 -3.43
C ARG A 9 17.06 -30.61 -3.56
N GLU A 10 17.16 -29.48 -2.88
CA GLU A 10 16.18 -28.41 -2.99
C GLU A 10 16.04 -28.03 -4.47
N ARG A 11 14.81 -28.14 -5.01
CA ARG A 11 14.55 -27.69 -6.40
C ARG A 11 14.65 -26.18 -6.44
N THR A 12 15.59 -25.64 -7.21
CA THR A 12 15.85 -24.21 -7.29
C THR A 12 15.57 -23.66 -8.70
N PHE A 13 15.15 -22.40 -8.77
CA PHE A 13 15.05 -21.61 -9.99
C PHE A 13 15.80 -20.30 -9.77
N LEU A 14 16.72 -19.97 -10.67
CA LEU A 14 17.62 -18.80 -10.56
C LEU A 14 18.34 -18.70 -9.20
N GLY A 15 18.73 -19.84 -8.61
CA GLY A 15 19.41 -19.88 -7.32
C GLY A 15 18.53 -19.77 -6.08
N HIS A 16 17.20 -19.62 -6.24
CA HIS A 16 16.22 -19.55 -5.17
C HIS A 16 15.31 -20.77 -5.13
N PRO A 17 14.73 -21.14 -3.95
CA PRO A 17 13.74 -22.21 -3.84
C PRO A 17 12.57 -22.01 -4.81
N LEU A 18 12.05 -23.08 -5.42
CA LEU A 18 10.88 -22.98 -6.32
C LEU A 18 9.66 -22.35 -5.67
N GLY A 19 9.51 -22.48 -4.36
CA GLY A 19 8.45 -21.81 -3.60
C GLY A 19 8.46 -20.29 -3.77
N LEU A 20 9.62 -19.67 -3.98
CA LEU A 20 9.69 -18.22 -4.23
C LEU A 20 8.99 -17.84 -5.55
N THR A 21 9.16 -18.64 -6.61
CA THR A 21 8.47 -18.41 -7.89
C THR A 21 6.95 -18.53 -7.73
N THR A 22 6.51 -19.51 -6.94
CA THR A 22 5.08 -19.67 -6.60
C THR A 22 4.54 -18.45 -5.87
N LEU A 23 5.23 -18.01 -4.80
CA LEU A 23 4.80 -16.86 -4.01
C LEU A 23 4.85 -15.55 -4.83
N PHE A 24 5.87 -15.38 -5.65
CA PHE A 24 5.97 -14.25 -6.59
C PHE A 24 4.76 -14.16 -7.52
N GLN A 25 4.43 -15.27 -8.20
CA GLN A 25 3.31 -15.29 -9.14
C GLN A 25 1.97 -15.10 -8.43
N THR A 26 1.78 -15.74 -7.28
CA THR A 26 0.56 -15.64 -6.49
C THR A 26 0.34 -14.20 -6.02
N GLU A 27 1.37 -13.55 -5.46
CA GLU A 27 1.30 -12.15 -5.04
C GLU A 27 1.08 -11.22 -6.25
N MET A 28 1.77 -11.45 -7.37
CA MET A 28 1.58 -10.66 -8.59
C MET A 28 0.12 -10.65 -9.04
N TRP A 29 -0.54 -11.81 -9.08
CA TRP A 29 -1.94 -11.93 -9.47
C TRP A 29 -2.90 -11.36 -8.41
N GLU A 30 -2.60 -11.52 -7.14
CA GLU A 30 -3.38 -10.89 -6.08
C GLU A 30 -3.25 -9.36 -6.13
N ARG A 31 -2.05 -8.84 -6.34
CA ARG A 31 -1.83 -7.41 -6.54
C ARG A 31 -2.52 -6.89 -7.80
N PHE A 32 -2.52 -7.68 -8.88
CA PHE A 32 -3.32 -7.38 -10.07
C PHE A 32 -4.81 -7.24 -9.71
N SER A 33 -5.36 -8.17 -8.93
CA SER A 33 -6.74 -8.10 -8.45
C SER A 33 -7.00 -6.84 -7.64
N TYR A 34 -6.23 -6.64 -6.58
CA TYR A 34 -6.41 -5.53 -5.65
C TYR A 34 -6.28 -4.14 -6.31
N TYR A 35 -5.20 -3.90 -7.05
CA TYR A 35 -4.99 -2.60 -7.70
C TYR A 35 -5.92 -2.38 -8.90
N GLY A 36 -6.36 -3.45 -9.58
CA GLY A 36 -7.35 -3.36 -10.65
C GLY A 36 -8.72 -2.91 -10.13
N MET A 37 -9.19 -3.52 -9.08
CA MET A 37 -10.40 -3.10 -8.38
C MET A 37 -10.26 -1.65 -7.86
N ARG A 38 -9.16 -1.36 -7.17
CA ARG A 38 -8.90 -0.04 -6.58
C ARG A 38 -8.85 1.07 -7.63
N ALA A 39 -8.29 0.80 -8.81
CA ALA A 39 -8.18 1.76 -9.90
C ALA A 39 -9.51 2.25 -10.45
N ILE A 40 -10.58 1.46 -10.30
CA ILE A 40 -11.92 1.81 -10.76
C ILE A 40 -12.90 2.12 -9.64
N LEU A 41 -12.52 1.87 -8.37
CA LEU A 41 -13.42 2.00 -7.22
C LEU A 41 -14.03 3.39 -7.07
N ILE A 42 -13.19 4.44 -7.08
CA ILE A 42 -13.70 5.80 -6.90
C ILE A 42 -14.63 6.24 -8.04
N TYR A 43 -14.31 5.84 -9.28
CA TYR A 43 -15.16 6.11 -10.43
C TYR A 43 -16.51 5.39 -10.33
N THR A 44 -16.50 4.12 -9.88
CA THR A 44 -17.73 3.36 -9.64
C THR A 44 -18.59 4.03 -8.59
N LEU A 45 -18.02 4.49 -7.49
CA LEU A 45 -18.75 5.16 -6.42
C LEU A 45 -19.35 6.48 -6.89
N VAL A 46 -18.54 7.36 -7.50
CA VAL A 46 -18.97 8.73 -7.86
C VAL A 46 -19.88 8.74 -9.09
N ASN A 47 -19.54 7.97 -10.14
CA ASN A 47 -20.19 8.09 -11.45
C ASN A 47 -21.30 7.07 -11.68
N TYR A 48 -21.38 6.03 -10.84
CA TYR A 48 -22.34 4.96 -11.04
C TYR A 48 -23.16 4.66 -9.79
N LEU A 49 -22.57 4.14 -8.73
CA LEU A 49 -23.29 3.58 -7.58
C LEU A 49 -24.14 4.62 -6.86
N LEU A 50 -23.56 5.77 -6.49
CA LEU A 50 -24.24 6.80 -5.70
C LEU A 50 -25.14 7.71 -6.53
N LEU A 51 -25.05 7.68 -7.85
CA LEU A 51 -25.95 8.38 -8.77
C LEU A 51 -27.06 7.46 -9.33
N HIS A 52 -26.96 6.15 -9.12
CA HIS A 52 -27.93 5.20 -9.66
C HIS A 52 -29.27 5.32 -8.91
N PRO A 53 -30.41 5.31 -9.62
CA PRO A 53 -31.74 5.40 -8.98
C PRO A 53 -32.01 4.31 -7.95
N THR A 54 -31.31 3.18 -8.02
CA THR A 54 -31.44 2.05 -7.10
C THR A 54 -30.42 2.04 -5.96
N VAL A 55 -29.75 3.17 -5.68
CA VAL A 55 -28.78 3.26 -4.57
C VAL A 55 -29.36 2.81 -3.24
N ASP A 56 -30.65 3.08 -3.03
CA ASP A 56 -31.37 2.67 -1.83
C ASP A 56 -31.56 1.15 -1.69
N THR A 57 -31.37 0.39 -2.78
CA THR A 57 -31.41 -1.08 -2.77
C THR A 57 -30.06 -1.72 -2.40
N VAL A 58 -29.01 -0.92 -2.29
CA VAL A 58 -27.67 -1.41 -1.92
C VAL A 58 -27.68 -1.83 -0.45
N ILE A 59 -27.37 -3.10 -0.21
CA ILE A 59 -27.41 -3.68 1.14
C ILE A 59 -26.40 -2.96 2.05
N GLY A 60 -26.90 -2.41 3.16
CA GLY A 60 -26.07 -1.70 4.14
C GLY A 60 -25.85 -0.21 3.83
N TYR A 61 -26.30 0.31 2.69
CA TYR A 61 -26.06 1.69 2.27
C TYR A 61 -26.50 2.73 3.31
N HIS A 62 -27.76 2.67 3.76
CA HIS A 62 -28.29 3.66 4.71
C HIS A 62 -27.57 3.62 6.06
N ALA A 63 -27.20 2.43 6.54
CA ALA A 63 -26.45 2.28 7.78
C ALA A 63 -25.04 2.89 7.65
N LEU A 64 -24.31 2.54 6.57
CA LEU A 64 -22.98 3.08 6.31
C LEU A 64 -23.02 4.60 6.11
N LYS A 65 -23.96 5.11 5.29
CA LYS A 65 -24.13 6.54 5.05
C LYS A 65 -24.34 7.29 6.36
N ARG A 66 -25.26 6.83 7.22
CA ARG A 66 -25.54 7.45 8.53
C ARG A 66 -24.29 7.49 9.42
N VAL A 67 -23.51 6.40 9.47
CA VAL A 67 -22.27 6.34 10.25
C VAL A 67 -21.25 7.34 9.71
N LEU A 68 -21.06 7.40 8.39
CA LEU A 68 -20.12 8.31 7.77
C LEU A 68 -20.50 9.77 7.94
N GLU A 69 -21.79 10.09 7.81
CA GLU A 69 -22.34 11.43 8.07
C GLU A 69 -22.12 11.85 9.53
N LEU A 70 -22.38 10.94 10.48
CA LEU A 70 -22.13 11.21 11.89
C LEU A 70 -20.66 11.46 12.21
N VAL A 71 -19.76 10.63 11.69
CA VAL A 71 -18.34 10.65 12.02
C VAL A 71 -17.62 11.81 11.29
N PHE A 72 -17.92 12.02 10.00
CA PHE A 72 -17.16 12.92 9.14
C PHE A 72 -17.86 14.24 8.83
N ASN A 73 -19.15 14.40 9.13
CA ASN A 73 -19.93 15.61 8.82
C ASN A 73 -20.91 16.01 9.93
N ALA A 74 -20.61 15.68 11.18
CA ALA A 74 -21.43 16.02 12.35
C ALA A 74 -22.93 15.69 12.19
N GLY A 75 -23.24 14.60 11.48
CA GLY A 75 -24.59 14.13 11.22
C GLY A 75 -25.32 14.86 10.06
N GLN A 76 -24.67 15.79 9.39
CA GLN A 76 -25.23 16.47 8.22
C GLN A 76 -25.08 15.59 6.96
N PRO A 77 -26.01 15.69 5.99
CA PRO A 77 -25.94 14.92 4.75
C PRO A 77 -24.66 15.17 3.97
N LEU A 78 -24.05 14.09 3.43
CA LEU A 78 -22.92 14.12 2.53
C LEU A 78 -23.39 14.02 1.07
N ALA A 79 -22.89 14.91 0.21
CA ALA A 79 -23.07 14.81 -1.23
C ALA A 79 -22.35 13.56 -1.80
N PRO A 80 -22.69 13.10 -3.01
CA PRO A 80 -22.12 11.86 -3.58
C PRO A 80 -20.60 11.79 -3.60
N GLN A 81 -19.88 12.86 -4.02
CA GLN A 81 -18.42 12.84 -4.08
C GLN A 81 -17.77 12.78 -2.68
N PRO A 82 -18.14 13.64 -1.69
CA PRO A 82 -17.68 13.51 -0.31
C PRO A 82 -17.97 12.12 0.30
N LEU A 83 -19.17 11.59 0.07
CA LEU A 83 -19.54 10.25 0.56
C LEU A 83 -18.66 9.16 -0.08
N SER A 84 -18.41 9.24 -1.40
CA SER A 84 -17.52 8.31 -2.12
C SER A 84 -16.10 8.35 -1.56
N SER A 85 -15.55 9.54 -1.31
CA SER A 85 -14.21 9.69 -0.75
C SER A 85 -14.11 9.08 0.66
N ASN A 86 -15.14 9.24 1.50
CA ASN A 86 -15.17 8.63 2.83
C ASN A 86 -15.34 7.11 2.76
N ILE A 87 -16.16 6.58 1.85
CA ILE A 87 -16.28 5.12 1.63
C ILE A 87 -14.94 4.55 1.19
N TYR A 88 -14.28 5.20 0.23
CA TYR A 88 -12.95 4.81 -0.27
C TYR A 88 -11.91 4.82 0.86
N GLY A 89 -11.87 5.89 1.65
CA GLY A 89 -10.94 6.03 2.78
C GLY A 89 -11.15 4.98 3.86
N VAL A 90 -12.40 4.72 4.25
CA VAL A 90 -12.74 3.68 5.24
C VAL A 90 -12.41 2.29 4.71
N TYR A 91 -12.76 1.99 3.46
CA TYR A 91 -12.41 0.71 2.82
C TYR A 91 -10.89 0.47 2.87
N THR A 92 -10.11 1.42 2.36
CA THR A 92 -8.64 1.28 2.31
C THR A 92 -8.02 1.24 3.70
N ALA A 93 -8.54 2.00 4.67
CA ALA A 93 -8.09 1.94 6.05
C ALA A 93 -8.22 0.52 6.63
N PHE A 94 -9.40 -0.08 6.51
CA PHE A 94 -9.62 -1.42 7.05
C PHE A 94 -8.84 -2.52 6.33
N VAL A 95 -8.52 -2.36 5.04
CA VAL A 95 -7.61 -3.24 4.30
C VAL A 95 -6.21 -3.26 4.95
N TYR A 96 -5.74 -2.14 5.53
CA TYR A 96 -4.45 -2.10 6.24
C TYR A 96 -4.55 -2.56 7.71
N LEU A 97 -5.72 -2.54 8.31
CA LEU A 97 -5.92 -2.98 9.69
C LEU A 97 -6.10 -4.50 9.82
N THR A 98 -6.89 -5.11 8.94
CA THR A 98 -7.28 -6.52 9.05
C THR A 98 -6.12 -7.53 8.96
N PRO A 99 -4.99 -7.27 8.29
CA PRO A 99 -3.82 -8.14 8.30
C PRO A 99 -3.28 -8.46 9.70
N VAL A 100 -3.43 -7.55 10.65
CA VAL A 100 -3.02 -7.77 12.05
C VAL A 100 -3.80 -8.94 12.66
N PHE A 101 -5.11 -8.97 12.42
CA PHE A 101 -5.98 -10.03 12.94
C PHE A 101 -5.82 -11.34 12.16
N GLY A 102 -5.72 -11.27 10.84
CA GLY A 102 -5.57 -12.46 10.00
C GLY A 102 -4.26 -13.20 10.23
N GLY A 103 -3.17 -12.48 10.49
CA GLY A 103 -1.90 -13.10 10.91
C GLY A 103 -2.03 -13.83 12.24
N LEU A 104 -2.68 -13.21 13.25
CA LEU A 104 -2.91 -13.85 14.55
C LEU A 104 -3.76 -15.13 14.44
N VAL A 105 -4.77 -15.12 13.59
CA VAL A 105 -5.64 -16.30 13.35
C VAL A 105 -4.84 -17.41 12.67
N ALA A 106 -4.02 -17.07 11.68
CA ALA A 106 -3.17 -18.02 10.99
C ALA A 106 -2.16 -18.70 11.93
N ASP A 107 -1.46 -17.90 12.74
CA ASP A 107 -0.41 -18.42 13.63
C ASP A 107 -0.96 -19.32 14.73
N ARG A 108 -2.20 -19.08 15.19
CA ARG A 108 -2.78 -19.80 16.33
C ARG A 108 -3.63 -21.01 15.95
N TRP A 109 -4.36 -20.94 14.82
CA TRP A 109 -5.46 -21.88 14.57
C TRP A 109 -5.42 -22.56 13.21
N ILE A 110 -5.22 -21.84 12.10
CA ILE A 110 -5.46 -22.40 10.77
C ILE A 110 -4.21 -22.61 9.92
N GLY A 111 -3.09 -22.01 10.30
CA GLY A 111 -1.84 -22.06 9.53
C GLY A 111 -1.82 -21.05 8.36
N GLN A 112 -0.61 -20.77 7.87
CA GLN A 112 -0.39 -19.74 6.84
C GLN A 112 -0.91 -20.18 5.48
N ARG A 113 -0.77 -21.48 5.12
CA ARG A 113 -1.22 -22.02 3.83
C ARG A 113 -2.73 -21.92 3.66
N TYR A 114 -3.47 -22.39 4.66
CA TYR A 114 -4.94 -22.31 4.62
C TYR A 114 -5.44 -20.87 4.72
N SER A 115 -4.75 -19.99 5.47
CA SER A 115 -5.08 -18.58 5.53
C SER A 115 -4.97 -17.91 4.16
N VAL A 116 -3.93 -18.21 3.37
CA VAL A 116 -3.79 -17.69 2.01
C VAL A 116 -4.91 -18.21 1.10
N ILE A 117 -5.24 -19.50 1.17
CA ILE A 117 -6.31 -20.08 0.34
C ILE A 117 -7.68 -19.48 0.71
N ILE A 118 -8.03 -19.45 1.99
CA ILE A 118 -9.30 -18.90 2.47
C ILE A 118 -9.40 -17.41 2.14
N GLY A 119 -8.34 -16.64 2.42
CA GLY A 119 -8.28 -15.21 2.11
C GLY A 119 -8.46 -14.94 0.62
N GLY A 120 -7.76 -15.69 -0.22
CA GLY A 120 -7.87 -15.56 -1.67
C GLY A 120 -9.25 -15.95 -2.22
N LEU A 121 -9.88 -17.00 -1.67
CA LEU A 121 -11.25 -17.38 -2.04
C LEU A 121 -12.25 -16.29 -1.65
N ILE A 122 -12.14 -15.73 -0.44
CA ILE A 122 -13.00 -14.63 0.02
C ILE A 122 -12.80 -13.41 -0.87
N MET A 123 -11.56 -13.06 -1.24
CA MET A 123 -11.28 -11.95 -2.16
C MET A 123 -11.87 -12.20 -3.54
N ALA A 124 -11.71 -13.39 -4.12
CA ALA A 124 -12.28 -13.73 -5.42
C ALA A 124 -13.82 -13.59 -5.42
N VAL A 125 -14.48 -14.12 -4.39
CA VAL A 125 -15.93 -13.94 -4.21
C VAL A 125 -16.27 -12.46 -4.05
N GLY A 126 -15.47 -11.70 -3.30
CA GLY A 126 -15.62 -10.26 -3.12
C GLY A 126 -15.62 -9.50 -4.44
N GLU A 127 -14.64 -9.76 -5.33
CA GLU A 127 -14.54 -9.11 -6.63
C GLU A 127 -15.79 -9.37 -7.52
N PHE A 128 -16.26 -10.62 -7.58
CA PHE A 128 -17.49 -10.91 -8.32
C PHE A 128 -18.75 -10.33 -7.66
N THR A 129 -18.75 -10.19 -6.34
CA THR A 129 -19.84 -9.55 -5.59
C THR A 129 -19.94 -8.04 -5.87
N LEU A 130 -18.81 -7.37 -6.19
CA LEU A 130 -18.77 -5.97 -6.61
C LEU A 130 -19.43 -5.72 -7.99
N MET A 131 -19.62 -6.75 -8.80
CA MET A 131 -20.25 -6.61 -10.12
C MET A 131 -21.73 -6.20 -10.03
N ALA A 132 -22.41 -6.55 -8.95
CA ALA A 132 -23.83 -6.22 -8.75
C ALA A 132 -23.95 -5.04 -7.76
N PRO A 133 -24.64 -3.95 -8.14
CA PRO A 133 -24.79 -2.77 -7.29
C PRO A 133 -25.37 -3.10 -5.90
N GLN A 134 -26.36 -3.98 -5.81
CA GLN A 134 -27.06 -4.33 -4.57
C GLN A 134 -26.12 -4.92 -3.52
N THR A 135 -25.11 -5.69 -3.93
CA THR A 135 -24.16 -6.39 -3.05
C THR A 135 -22.78 -5.69 -2.98
N PHE A 136 -22.67 -4.52 -3.54
CA PHE A 136 -21.38 -3.81 -3.68
C PHE A 136 -20.65 -3.62 -2.35
N LEU A 137 -21.34 -3.15 -1.31
CA LEU A 137 -20.72 -2.95 0.01
C LEU A 137 -20.34 -4.27 0.69
N ILE A 138 -21.08 -5.35 0.40
CA ILE A 138 -20.70 -6.71 0.86
C ILE A 138 -19.40 -7.13 0.18
N GLY A 139 -19.26 -6.88 -1.12
CA GLY A 139 -18.01 -7.13 -1.85
C GLY A 139 -16.80 -6.43 -1.21
N LEU A 140 -16.94 -5.16 -0.85
CA LEU A 140 -15.87 -4.43 -0.14
C LEU A 140 -15.53 -5.06 1.22
N LEU A 141 -16.52 -5.50 1.99
CA LEU A 141 -16.30 -6.20 3.28
C LEU A 141 -15.57 -7.55 3.08
N LEU A 142 -15.92 -8.29 2.03
CA LEU A 142 -15.25 -9.54 1.68
C LEU A 142 -13.79 -9.27 1.31
N LEU A 143 -13.50 -8.23 0.53
CA LEU A 143 -12.13 -7.86 0.17
C LEU A 143 -11.30 -7.44 1.40
N ILE A 144 -11.86 -6.65 2.31
CA ILE A 144 -11.23 -6.30 3.59
C ILE A 144 -10.87 -7.56 4.38
N THR A 145 -11.82 -8.47 4.51
CA THR A 145 -11.65 -9.70 5.30
C THR A 145 -10.64 -10.64 4.62
N GLY A 146 -10.79 -10.87 3.33
CA GLY A 146 -9.91 -11.76 2.56
C GLY A 146 -8.47 -11.28 2.53
N ASN A 147 -8.24 -9.97 2.31
CA ASN A 147 -6.90 -9.38 2.35
C ASN A 147 -6.27 -9.54 3.75
N GLY A 148 -7.06 -9.44 4.80
CA GLY A 148 -6.62 -9.68 6.17
C GLY A 148 -5.99 -11.07 6.35
N PHE A 149 -6.62 -12.11 5.81
CA PHE A 149 -6.08 -13.47 5.86
C PHE A 149 -4.95 -13.70 4.86
N PHE A 150 -4.98 -13.11 3.70
CA PHE A 150 -4.03 -13.38 2.61
C PHE A 150 -2.67 -12.71 2.84
N LYS A 151 -2.66 -11.38 2.95
CA LYS A 151 -1.47 -10.55 2.85
C LYS A 151 -0.37 -10.83 3.87
N PRO A 152 -0.63 -10.94 5.19
CA PRO A 152 0.42 -11.20 6.17
C PRO A 152 1.02 -12.59 5.98
N ASN A 153 0.21 -13.56 5.59
CA ASN A 153 0.61 -14.96 5.52
C ASN A 153 1.46 -15.30 4.30
N ILE A 154 1.14 -14.73 3.13
CA ILE A 154 1.97 -14.94 1.93
C ILE A 154 3.36 -14.29 2.10
N SER A 155 3.44 -13.10 2.69
CA SER A 155 4.71 -12.41 2.94
C SER A 155 5.58 -13.17 3.93
N THR A 156 5.00 -13.76 4.99
CA THR A 156 5.72 -14.58 5.97
C THR A 156 6.26 -15.86 5.35
N GLN A 157 5.53 -16.46 4.42
CA GLN A 157 5.99 -17.67 3.72
C GLN A 157 7.26 -17.43 2.90
N VAL A 158 7.49 -16.22 2.38
CA VAL A 158 8.75 -15.88 1.70
C VAL A 158 9.94 -16.08 2.63
N GLY A 159 9.87 -15.57 3.85
CA GLY A 159 10.92 -15.75 4.86
C GLY A 159 11.10 -17.22 5.25
N ASN A 160 10.00 -17.97 5.36
CA ASN A 160 10.01 -19.39 5.75
C ASN A 160 10.62 -20.34 4.72
N LEU A 161 10.85 -19.88 3.48
CA LEU A 161 11.58 -20.64 2.45
C LEU A 161 13.08 -20.74 2.74
N TYR A 162 13.62 -19.89 3.61
CA TYR A 162 15.06 -19.77 3.87
C TYR A 162 15.39 -20.15 5.31
N LYS A 163 16.58 -20.70 5.51
CA LYS A 163 17.13 -20.94 6.86
C LYS A 163 17.56 -19.61 7.49
N THR A 164 17.55 -19.55 8.80
CA THR A 164 18.07 -18.40 9.54
C THR A 164 19.53 -18.13 9.14
N GLY A 165 19.83 -16.89 8.74
CA GLY A 165 21.16 -16.48 8.29
C GLY A 165 21.46 -16.73 6.80
N ASP A 166 20.48 -17.18 6.00
CA ASP A 166 20.67 -17.33 4.56
C ASP A 166 20.76 -15.95 3.87
N SER A 167 21.89 -15.66 3.25
CA SER A 167 22.17 -14.38 2.58
C SER A 167 21.27 -14.10 1.37
N ARG A 168 20.51 -15.07 0.89
CA ARG A 168 19.58 -14.93 -0.25
C ARG A 168 18.27 -14.28 0.12
N ILE A 169 17.92 -14.18 1.42
CA ILE A 169 16.62 -13.73 1.89
C ILE A 169 16.27 -12.30 1.43
N ASP A 170 17.23 -11.40 1.45
CA ASP A 170 17.03 -10.00 1.03
C ASP A 170 16.71 -9.90 -0.46
N ARG A 171 17.40 -10.72 -1.29
CA ARG A 171 17.11 -10.81 -2.73
C ARG A 171 15.73 -11.43 -2.97
N ALA A 172 15.33 -12.41 -2.17
CA ALA A 172 14.02 -13.04 -2.27
C ALA A 172 12.89 -12.03 -2.03
N TYR A 173 12.99 -11.21 -1.00
CA TYR A 173 12.03 -10.13 -0.77
C TYR A 173 12.05 -9.08 -1.88
N SER A 174 13.22 -8.78 -2.45
CA SER A 174 13.32 -7.88 -3.61
C SER A 174 12.60 -8.45 -4.84
N ILE A 175 12.78 -9.74 -5.13
CA ILE A 175 12.07 -10.44 -6.22
C ILE A 175 10.55 -10.41 -5.95
N PHE A 176 10.12 -10.73 -4.73
CA PHE A 176 8.72 -10.70 -4.34
C PHE A 176 8.11 -9.30 -4.52
N TYR A 177 8.85 -8.24 -4.16
CA TYR A 177 8.44 -6.85 -4.35
C TYR A 177 8.30 -6.45 -5.83
N VAL A 178 9.16 -6.98 -6.72
CA VAL A 178 8.98 -6.81 -8.18
C VAL A 178 7.65 -7.40 -8.62
N GLY A 179 7.25 -8.57 -8.11
CA GLY A 179 5.94 -9.17 -8.41
C GLY A 179 4.78 -8.27 -8.04
N ILE A 180 4.84 -7.62 -6.86
CA ILE A 180 3.84 -6.64 -6.42
C ILE A 180 3.68 -5.52 -7.47
N ASN A 181 4.80 -4.93 -7.91
CA ASN A 181 4.77 -3.79 -8.83
C ASN A 181 4.36 -4.20 -10.26
N VAL A 182 4.72 -5.40 -10.71
CA VAL A 182 4.26 -5.93 -12.00
C VAL A 182 2.74 -6.10 -12.00
N GLY A 183 2.17 -6.71 -10.97
CA GLY A 183 0.71 -6.83 -10.81
C GLY A 183 0.03 -5.47 -10.76
N ALA A 184 0.56 -4.55 -9.95
CA ALA A 184 0.04 -3.19 -9.80
C ALA A 184 0.11 -2.36 -11.09
N PHE A 185 1.13 -2.57 -11.93
CA PHE A 185 1.27 -1.89 -13.22
C PHE A 185 0.24 -2.35 -14.24
N PHE A 186 0.10 -3.66 -14.44
CA PHE A 186 -0.80 -4.18 -15.47
C PHE A 186 -2.29 -4.08 -15.10
N SER A 187 -2.62 -4.04 -13.82
CA SER A 187 -3.99 -4.10 -13.36
C SER A 187 -4.85 -2.89 -13.77
N PRO A 188 -4.43 -1.62 -13.62
CA PRO A 188 -5.20 -0.48 -14.10
C PRO A 188 -5.35 -0.48 -15.64
N LEU A 189 -4.34 -1.03 -16.35
CA LEU A 189 -4.39 -1.13 -17.80
C LEU A 189 -5.48 -2.10 -18.26
N VAL A 190 -5.65 -3.23 -17.59
CA VAL A 190 -6.65 -4.24 -17.96
C VAL A 190 -8.02 -3.91 -17.36
N SER A 191 -8.11 -3.86 -16.01
CA SER A 191 -9.39 -3.61 -15.31
C SER A 191 -9.95 -2.23 -15.62
N GLY A 192 -9.08 -1.21 -15.72
CA GLY A 192 -9.48 0.14 -16.11
C GLY A 192 -10.03 0.23 -17.52
N SER A 193 -9.38 -0.43 -18.50
CA SER A 193 -9.85 -0.46 -19.90
C SER A 193 -11.18 -1.18 -20.01
N LEU A 194 -11.33 -2.35 -19.40
CA LEU A 194 -12.58 -3.10 -19.42
C LEU A 194 -13.70 -2.34 -18.70
N GLY A 195 -13.38 -1.73 -17.55
CA GLY A 195 -14.34 -0.92 -16.80
C GLY A 195 -14.82 0.30 -17.58
N GLN A 196 -13.94 0.95 -18.33
CA GLN A 196 -14.31 2.11 -19.13
C GLN A 196 -15.03 1.75 -20.43
N ALA A 197 -14.65 0.63 -21.09
CA ALA A 197 -15.22 0.24 -22.37
C ALA A 197 -16.56 -0.50 -22.25
N TYR A 198 -16.72 -1.33 -21.23
CA TYR A 198 -17.86 -2.26 -21.11
C TYR A 198 -18.66 -2.07 -19.80
N GLY A 199 -18.24 -1.17 -18.93
CA GLY A 199 -18.84 -0.92 -17.63
C GLY A 199 -18.02 -1.51 -16.48
N TYR A 200 -18.10 -0.88 -15.29
CA TYR A 200 -17.25 -1.16 -14.15
C TYR A 200 -17.31 -2.62 -13.67
N GLN A 201 -18.45 -3.30 -13.85
CA GLN A 201 -18.61 -4.72 -13.53
C GLN A 201 -17.58 -5.61 -14.25
N TRP A 202 -17.18 -5.28 -15.46
CA TRP A 202 -16.17 -6.05 -16.22
C TRP A 202 -14.75 -5.80 -15.72
N GLY A 203 -14.49 -4.61 -15.19
CA GLY A 203 -13.23 -4.32 -14.50
C GLY A 203 -13.07 -5.15 -13.22
N TYR A 204 -14.14 -5.28 -12.42
CA TYR A 204 -14.15 -6.16 -11.23
C TYR A 204 -14.08 -7.64 -11.62
N ALA A 205 -14.76 -8.05 -12.68
CA ALA A 205 -14.63 -9.42 -13.20
C ALA A 205 -13.18 -9.76 -13.56
N ALA A 206 -12.45 -8.85 -14.23
CA ALA A 206 -11.04 -9.05 -14.56
C ALA A 206 -10.18 -9.17 -13.30
N ALA A 207 -10.43 -8.35 -12.28
CA ALA A 207 -9.77 -8.44 -10.99
C ALA A 207 -10.04 -9.79 -10.32
N GLY A 208 -11.29 -10.25 -10.30
CA GLY A 208 -11.70 -11.56 -9.78
C GLY A 208 -11.04 -12.73 -10.50
N VAL A 209 -10.97 -12.68 -11.84
CA VAL A 209 -10.25 -13.69 -12.65
C VAL A 209 -8.77 -13.70 -12.28
N GLY A 210 -8.13 -12.54 -12.11
CA GLY A 210 -6.75 -12.44 -11.64
C GLY A 210 -6.56 -13.15 -10.30
N MET A 211 -7.46 -12.94 -9.34
CA MET A 211 -7.41 -13.60 -8.04
C MET A 211 -7.54 -15.13 -8.15
N ILE A 212 -8.45 -15.62 -9.00
CA ILE A 212 -8.59 -17.06 -9.25
C ILE A 212 -7.31 -17.65 -9.86
N ILE A 213 -6.69 -16.98 -10.82
CA ILE A 213 -5.41 -17.44 -11.39
C ILE A 213 -4.34 -17.52 -10.31
N GLY A 214 -4.22 -16.50 -9.45
CA GLY A 214 -3.30 -16.51 -8.32
C GLY A 214 -3.53 -17.70 -7.37
N LEU A 215 -4.79 -18.00 -7.05
CA LEU A 215 -5.16 -19.16 -6.24
C LEU A 215 -4.83 -20.49 -6.90
N ILE A 216 -5.10 -20.64 -8.19
CA ILE A 216 -4.75 -21.84 -8.94
C ILE A 216 -3.24 -22.09 -8.90
N VAL A 217 -2.44 -21.04 -9.15
CA VAL A 217 -0.97 -21.11 -9.06
C VAL A 217 -0.52 -21.55 -7.66
N TYR A 218 -1.11 -20.95 -6.62
CA TYR A 218 -0.77 -21.24 -5.24
C TYR A 218 -1.09 -22.69 -4.87
N VAL A 219 -2.31 -23.15 -5.15
CA VAL A 219 -2.79 -24.50 -4.82
C VAL A 219 -2.05 -25.57 -5.61
N ALA A 220 -1.82 -25.37 -6.91
CA ALA A 220 -1.09 -26.31 -7.75
C ALA A 220 0.35 -26.54 -7.29
N ALA A 221 0.96 -25.50 -6.71
CA ALA A 221 2.35 -25.53 -6.27
C ALA A 221 2.52 -25.66 -4.74
N LEU A 222 1.49 -26.00 -3.98
CA LEU A 222 1.52 -26.14 -2.51
C LEU A 222 2.66 -27.00 -1.98
N ARG A 223 3.08 -28.03 -2.75
CA ARG A 223 4.18 -28.93 -2.38
C ARG A 223 5.56 -28.25 -2.39
N THR A 224 5.69 -27.09 -3.05
CA THR A 224 6.93 -26.31 -3.08
C THR A 224 7.08 -25.35 -1.90
N LEU A 225 6.01 -25.17 -1.13
CA LEU A 225 5.96 -24.25 -0.01
C LEU A 225 6.32 -24.93 1.31
N PRO A 226 6.90 -24.20 2.28
CA PRO A 226 7.23 -24.76 3.60
C PRO A 226 5.94 -25.19 4.32
N PRO A 227 5.99 -26.26 5.13
CA PRO A 227 4.84 -26.72 5.92
C PRO A 227 4.44 -25.67 6.96
N ASP A 228 3.16 -25.69 7.34
CA ASP A 228 2.66 -24.81 8.40
C ASP A 228 3.31 -25.15 9.76
N ARG A 229 3.66 -24.12 10.52
CA ARG A 229 4.27 -24.22 11.85
C ARG A 229 3.28 -23.86 12.95
N ILE A 230 2.06 -24.41 12.89
CA ILE A 230 1.00 -24.14 13.87
C ILE A 230 1.51 -24.47 15.28
N GLY A 231 1.42 -23.53 16.19
CA GLY A 231 1.76 -23.71 17.60
C GLY A 231 3.27 -23.73 17.94
N GLN A 232 4.18 -23.73 16.96
CA GLN A 232 5.62 -23.67 17.23
C GLN A 232 6.07 -22.30 17.78
N ILE A 233 5.31 -21.25 17.55
CA ILE A 233 5.54 -19.90 18.09
C ILE A 233 5.38 -19.87 19.62
N LYS A 234 4.66 -20.83 20.22
CA LYS A 234 4.54 -20.97 21.69
C LYS A 234 5.84 -21.35 22.40
N ALA A 235 6.81 -21.94 21.70
CA ALA A 235 8.04 -22.46 22.30
C ALA A 235 9.17 -21.41 22.43
N GLN A 236 9.07 -20.28 21.76
CA GLN A 236 10.01 -19.16 21.94
C GLN A 236 9.45 -18.13 22.95
N THR A 237 9.04 -18.57 24.10
CA THR A 237 8.96 -17.68 25.26
C THR A 237 10.41 -17.39 25.70
N THR A 238 11.05 -16.50 24.96
CA THR A 238 12.22 -15.79 25.47
C THR A 238 11.81 -15.21 26.82
N GLU A 239 12.59 -15.46 27.89
CA GLU A 239 12.37 -14.82 29.18
C GLU A 239 12.09 -13.34 28.92
N LYS A 240 10.90 -12.89 29.29
CA LYS A 240 10.49 -11.49 29.11
C LYS A 240 11.33 -10.64 30.06
N LYS A 241 12.51 -10.23 29.61
CA LYS A 241 13.27 -9.22 30.34
C LYS A 241 12.39 -7.96 30.46
N PRO A 242 12.33 -7.33 31.62
CA PRO A 242 11.57 -6.10 31.78
C PRO A 242 12.10 -5.03 30.82
N LEU A 243 11.22 -4.18 30.28
CA LEU A 243 11.59 -3.05 29.44
C LEU A 243 12.41 -2.06 30.25
N THR A 244 13.54 -1.64 29.71
CA THR A 244 14.42 -0.62 30.29
C THR A 244 13.91 0.79 30.00
N GLY A 245 14.45 1.80 30.68
CA GLY A 245 14.13 3.21 30.39
C GLY A 245 14.49 3.62 28.93
N GLU A 246 15.53 3.03 28.35
CA GLU A 246 15.91 3.25 26.95
C GLU A 246 14.90 2.62 25.98
N ASP A 247 14.39 1.42 26.30
CA ASP A 247 13.34 0.76 25.52
C ASP A 247 12.07 1.61 25.48
N TRP A 248 11.68 2.20 26.62
CA TRP A 248 10.53 3.10 26.66
C TRP A 248 10.72 4.35 25.82
N LYS A 249 11.93 4.94 25.81
CA LYS A 249 12.24 6.09 24.95
C LYS A 249 12.12 5.71 23.47
N ALA A 250 12.60 4.52 23.09
CA ALA A 250 12.48 4.01 21.72
C ALA A 250 11.01 3.79 21.32
N ILE A 251 10.21 3.16 22.19
CA ILE A 251 8.78 2.96 21.99
C ILE A 251 8.04 4.29 21.80
N ILE A 252 8.25 5.25 22.69
CA ILE A 252 7.62 6.58 22.60
C ILE A 252 8.05 7.29 21.32
N ALA A 253 9.33 7.23 20.95
CA ALA A 253 9.81 7.81 19.70
C ALA A 253 9.08 7.23 18.48
N LEU A 254 8.95 5.89 18.41
CA LEU A 254 8.24 5.22 17.29
C LEU A 254 6.75 5.56 17.28
N VAL A 255 6.09 5.62 18.43
CA VAL A 255 4.66 6.00 18.53
C VAL A 255 4.44 7.45 18.07
N LEU A 256 5.34 8.37 18.41
CA LEU A 256 5.26 9.76 17.95
C LEU A 256 5.36 9.88 16.43
N LEU A 257 6.11 8.98 15.77
CA LEU A 257 6.21 8.97 14.30
C LEU A 257 4.91 8.53 13.60
N VAL A 258 3.95 7.95 14.32
CA VAL A 258 2.63 7.58 13.74
C VAL A 258 1.88 8.82 13.25
N ILE A 259 1.96 9.95 13.96
CA ILE A 259 1.25 11.18 13.59
C ILE A 259 1.70 11.70 12.21
N PRO A 260 2.98 12.08 11.99
CA PRO A 260 3.41 12.56 10.69
C PRO A 260 3.37 11.46 9.61
N GLY A 261 3.50 10.17 9.99
CA GLY A 261 3.31 9.06 9.07
C GLY A 261 1.88 8.96 8.55
N SER A 262 0.88 9.20 9.40
CA SER A 262 -0.54 9.25 8.98
C SER A 262 -0.83 10.44 8.09
N LEU A 263 -0.21 11.59 8.32
CA LEU A 263 -0.31 12.76 7.43
C LEU A 263 0.30 12.46 6.06
N PHE A 264 1.45 11.76 5.99
CA PHE A 264 2.01 11.32 4.72
C PHE A 264 1.00 10.48 3.92
N TRP A 265 0.49 9.41 4.54
CA TRP A 265 -0.44 8.51 3.85
C TRP A 265 -1.75 9.20 3.46
N SER A 266 -2.24 10.18 4.23
CA SER A 266 -3.48 10.90 3.92
C SER A 266 -3.38 11.73 2.63
N ALA A 267 -2.24 12.32 2.36
CA ALA A 267 -2.00 13.03 1.11
C ALA A 267 -1.58 12.05 -0.01
N TYR A 268 -0.71 11.08 0.28
CA TYR A 268 -0.24 10.11 -0.70
C TYR A 268 -1.39 9.29 -1.33
N GLU A 269 -2.33 8.82 -0.53
CA GLU A 269 -3.44 7.97 -0.96
C GLU A 269 -4.53 8.73 -1.76
N GLN A 270 -4.42 10.07 -1.89
CA GLN A 270 -5.26 10.83 -2.81
C GLN A 270 -5.09 10.41 -4.27
N GLN A 271 -4.00 9.73 -4.62
CA GLN A 271 -3.76 9.19 -5.96
C GLN A 271 -4.92 8.30 -6.45
N GLY A 272 -5.43 7.42 -5.59
CA GLY A 272 -6.55 6.53 -5.90
C GLY A 272 -7.92 7.17 -5.72
N ASN A 273 -8.01 8.36 -5.15
CA ASN A 273 -9.25 9.09 -4.87
C ASN A 273 -9.35 10.34 -5.75
N THR A 274 -8.92 11.48 -5.24
CA THR A 274 -9.16 12.79 -5.86
C THR A 274 -8.30 13.04 -7.11
N ILE A 275 -7.07 12.55 -7.16
CA ILE A 275 -6.22 12.61 -8.37
C ILE A 275 -6.83 11.76 -9.49
N SER A 276 -7.44 10.61 -9.16
CA SER A 276 -8.16 9.83 -10.15
C SER A 276 -9.34 10.59 -10.74
N LEU A 277 -10.18 11.22 -9.91
CA LEU A 277 -11.29 12.06 -10.39
C LEU A 277 -10.76 13.23 -11.24
N PHE A 278 -9.68 13.87 -10.81
CA PHE A 278 -9.03 14.92 -11.57
C PHE A 278 -8.53 14.42 -12.94
N ALA A 279 -7.95 13.24 -12.99
CA ALA A 279 -7.50 12.62 -14.24
C ALA A 279 -8.65 12.36 -15.21
N GLN A 280 -9.84 12.04 -14.70
CA GLN A 280 -11.02 11.82 -15.51
C GLN A 280 -11.60 13.12 -16.06
N ASP A 281 -11.78 14.13 -15.18
CA ASP A 281 -12.65 15.27 -15.44
C ASP A 281 -11.90 16.50 -15.98
N LEU A 282 -10.64 16.69 -15.58
CA LEU A 282 -9.89 17.93 -15.81
C LEU A 282 -8.58 17.72 -16.58
N THR A 283 -8.31 16.51 -17.08
CA THR A 283 -7.10 16.21 -17.83
C THR A 283 -7.38 15.99 -19.31
N ASP A 284 -6.63 16.67 -20.17
CA ASP A 284 -6.56 16.33 -21.60
C ASP A 284 -5.81 15.01 -21.75
N LYS A 285 -6.56 13.95 -21.99
CA LYS A 285 -6.08 12.57 -22.08
C LYS A 285 -5.58 12.19 -23.47
N ARG A 286 -5.61 13.10 -24.46
CA ARG A 286 -5.06 12.82 -25.80
C ARG A 286 -3.56 12.60 -25.71
N LEU A 287 -3.09 11.50 -26.31
CA LEU A 287 -1.68 11.11 -26.19
C LEU A 287 -0.76 12.21 -26.71
N ILE A 288 -1.03 12.74 -27.91
CA ILE A 288 -0.37 13.93 -28.47
C ILE A 288 -1.46 14.78 -29.11
N PRO A 289 -1.89 15.88 -28.46
CA PRO A 289 -2.94 16.74 -28.99
C PRO A 289 -2.60 17.24 -30.42
N GLY A 290 -3.54 17.09 -31.34
CA GLY A 290 -3.36 17.49 -32.73
C GLY A 290 -2.65 16.47 -33.63
N LEU A 291 -1.97 15.45 -33.08
CA LEU A 291 -1.29 14.41 -33.85
C LEU A 291 -1.89 13.02 -33.62
N ILE A 292 -2.05 12.62 -32.35
CA ILE A 292 -2.62 11.34 -31.95
C ILE A 292 -3.78 11.62 -30.98
N ASN A 293 -5.01 11.55 -31.52
CA ASN A 293 -6.23 11.87 -30.77
C ASN A 293 -6.74 10.70 -29.90
N TRP A 294 -6.03 9.56 -29.87
CA TRP A 294 -6.36 8.48 -28.96
C TRP A 294 -6.28 8.96 -27.51
N GLN A 295 -7.32 8.64 -26.72
CA GLN A 295 -7.43 9.08 -25.34
C GLN A 295 -6.93 7.98 -24.39
N ILE A 296 -6.02 8.36 -23.50
CA ILE A 296 -5.54 7.50 -22.42
C ILE A 296 -6.70 7.26 -21.43
N PRO A 297 -7.08 6.01 -21.15
CA PRO A 297 -8.08 5.72 -20.12
C PRO A 297 -7.66 6.32 -18.76
N ALA A 298 -8.56 7.03 -18.08
CA ALA A 298 -8.23 7.70 -16.82
C ALA A 298 -7.65 6.76 -15.73
N PRO A 299 -8.11 5.51 -15.57
CA PRO A 299 -7.49 4.58 -14.62
C PRO A 299 -6.03 4.24 -14.92
N TRP A 300 -5.56 4.37 -16.18
CA TRP A 300 -4.19 4.07 -16.57
C TRP A 300 -3.16 4.96 -15.87
N PHE A 301 -3.54 6.17 -15.48
CA PHE A 301 -2.63 7.07 -14.75
C PHE A 301 -2.16 6.46 -13.42
N GLN A 302 -2.93 5.58 -12.81
CA GLN A 302 -2.49 4.89 -11.60
C GLN A 302 -1.36 3.86 -11.85
N ALA A 303 -1.13 3.44 -13.09
CA ALA A 303 0.01 2.60 -13.46
C ALA A 303 1.36 3.37 -13.42
N PHE A 304 1.34 4.71 -13.41
CA PHE A 304 2.58 5.49 -13.36
C PHE A 304 3.38 5.26 -12.09
N ASN A 305 2.71 5.18 -10.93
CA ASN A 305 3.41 4.95 -9.67
C ASN A 305 4.18 3.62 -9.66
N PRO A 306 3.60 2.42 -9.87
CA PRO A 306 4.36 1.18 -9.87
C PRO A 306 5.41 1.11 -10.99
N PHE A 307 5.16 1.73 -12.14
CA PHE A 307 6.15 1.86 -13.21
C PHE A 307 7.38 2.67 -12.74
N MET A 308 7.15 3.82 -12.12
CA MET A 308 8.21 4.68 -11.62
C MET A 308 8.95 4.09 -10.43
N ILE A 309 8.29 3.31 -9.57
CA ILE A 309 8.96 2.57 -8.49
C ILE A 309 10.05 1.66 -9.06
N VAL A 310 9.74 0.90 -10.11
CA VAL A 310 10.72 -0.03 -10.72
C VAL A 310 11.92 0.72 -11.30
N ILE A 311 11.70 1.87 -11.91
CA ILE A 311 12.77 2.68 -12.54
C ILE A 311 13.56 3.46 -11.48
N PHE A 312 12.89 4.09 -10.52
CA PHE A 312 13.54 5.02 -9.60
C PHE A 312 14.24 4.33 -8.43
N THR A 313 13.77 3.14 -8.02
CA THR A 313 14.41 2.39 -6.92
C THR A 313 15.90 2.19 -7.13
N PRO A 314 16.39 1.62 -8.25
CA PRO A 314 17.82 1.43 -8.44
C PRO A 314 18.59 2.75 -8.48
N ILE A 315 18.01 3.82 -9.04
CA ILE A 315 18.62 5.15 -9.11
C ILE A 315 18.80 5.73 -7.72
N ILE A 316 17.76 5.66 -6.88
CA ILE A 316 17.78 6.19 -5.51
C ILE A 316 18.74 5.40 -4.62
N VAL A 317 18.74 4.07 -4.74
CA VAL A 317 19.68 3.20 -4.00
C VAL A 317 21.13 3.51 -4.40
N ALA A 318 21.40 3.71 -5.69
CA ALA A 318 22.72 4.10 -6.17
C ALA A 318 23.14 5.50 -5.65
N LEU A 319 22.18 6.45 -5.61
CA LEU A 319 22.39 7.78 -5.04
C LEU A 319 22.77 7.70 -3.55
N TRP A 320 22.01 6.93 -2.75
CA TRP A 320 22.33 6.76 -1.33
C TRP A 320 23.69 6.09 -1.11
N ALA A 321 24.02 5.05 -1.90
CA ALA A 321 25.34 4.40 -1.84
C ALA A 321 26.47 5.39 -2.17
N TRP A 322 26.27 6.27 -3.15
CA TRP A 322 27.23 7.32 -3.49
C TRP A 322 27.36 8.37 -2.39
N GLN A 323 26.25 8.79 -1.75
CA GLN A 323 26.25 9.71 -0.61
C GLN A 323 26.94 9.09 0.61
N ALA A 324 26.69 7.80 0.89
CA ALA A 324 27.31 7.06 1.98
C ALA A 324 28.85 7.00 1.83
N LYS A 325 29.34 6.68 0.62
CA LYS A 325 30.78 6.71 0.32
C LYS A 325 31.43 8.06 0.60
N ARG A 326 30.68 9.14 0.44
CA ARG A 326 31.11 10.53 0.70
C ARG A 326 30.83 11.01 2.13
N ARG A 327 30.30 10.16 3.00
CA ARG A 327 29.85 10.50 4.36
C ARG A 327 28.84 11.67 4.40
N LYS A 328 28.00 11.78 3.33
CA LYS A 328 26.98 12.84 3.16
C LYS A 328 25.57 12.25 3.08
N GLU A 329 25.39 10.99 3.44
CA GLU A 329 24.07 10.36 3.46
C GLU A 329 23.20 11.03 4.53
N PRO A 330 21.96 11.50 4.18
CA PRO A 330 21.06 12.09 5.13
C PRO A 330 20.63 11.08 6.21
N SER A 331 20.34 11.57 7.42
CA SER A 331 19.78 10.73 8.48
C SER A 331 18.43 10.13 8.07
N VAL A 332 18.03 9.05 8.74
CA VAL A 332 16.75 8.37 8.46
C VAL A 332 15.57 9.35 8.52
N LEU A 333 15.47 10.15 9.59
CA LEU A 333 14.40 11.14 9.73
C LEU A 333 14.50 12.26 8.69
N THR A 334 15.72 12.67 8.30
CA THR A 334 15.92 13.65 7.22
C THR A 334 15.44 13.09 5.88
N LYS A 335 15.69 11.81 5.57
CA LYS A 335 15.15 11.16 4.36
C LYS A 335 13.63 11.16 4.39
N MET A 336 13.02 10.79 5.52
CA MET A 336 11.56 10.80 5.68
C MET A 336 10.97 12.22 5.53
N ALA A 337 11.64 13.24 6.09
CA ALA A 337 11.25 14.63 5.90
C ALA A 337 11.32 15.05 4.42
N LEU A 338 12.41 14.73 3.72
CA LEU A 338 12.57 14.99 2.29
C LEU A 338 11.47 14.30 1.46
N GLY A 339 11.13 13.04 1.78
CA GLY A 339 10.03 12.33 1.15
C GLY A 339 8.70 13.07 1.27
N ASN A 340 8.41 13.63 2.46
CA ASN A 340 7.21 14.43 2.70
C ASN A 340 7.24 15.79 1.98
N PHE A 341 8.40 16.44 1.89
CA PHE A 341 8.53 17.68 1.10
C PHE A 341 8.39 17.42 -0.40
N MET A 342 8.85 16.26 -0.91
CA MET A 342 8.59 15.84 -2.29
C MET A 342 7.09 15.58 -2.52
N LEU A 343 6.41 14.93 -1.56
CA LEU A 343 4.95 14.79 -1.58
C LEU A 343 4.26 16.16 -1.65
N ALA A 344 4.65 17.13 -0.83
CA ALA A 344 4.13 18.51 -0.89
C ALA A 344 4.42 19.14 -2.26
N GLY A 345 5.64 18.99 -2.78
CA GLY A 345 6.07 19.48 -4.09
C GLY A 345 5.23 18.92 -5.24
N SER A 346 4.84 17.64 -5.18
CA SER A 346 3.98 17.04 -6.20
C SER A 346 2.59 17.74 -6.26
N TYR A 347 2.02 18.09 -5.12
CA TYR A 347 0.76 18.82 -5.07
C TYR A 347 0.90 20.31 -5.47
N ILE A 348 2.04 20.94 -5.22
CA ILE A 348 2.35 22.27 -5.75
C ILE A 348 2.39 22.23 -7.28
N ILE A 349 2.93 21.17 -7.89
CA ILE A 349 2.88 20.97 -9.35
C ILE A 349 1.43 20.93 -9.85
N MET A 350 0.53 20.25 -9.16
CA MET A 350 -0.89 20.19 -9.53
C MET A 350 -1.61 21.53 -9.32
N ALA A 351 -1.30 22.24 -8.24
CA ALA A 351 -1.83 23.58 -8.01
C ALA A 351 -1.36 24.56 -9.10
N ALA A 352 -0.08 24.50 -9.47
CA ALA A 352 0.48 25.30 -10.58
C ALA A 352 -0.19 24.93 -11.91
N ALA A 353 -0.42 23.65 -12.19
CA ALA A 353 -1.13 23.22 -13.38
C ALA A 353 -2.51 23.86 -13.49
N MET A 354 -3.26 23.92 -12.39
CA MET A 354 -4.57 24.59 -12.35
C MET A 354 -4.46 26.09 -12.51
N HIS A 355 -3.49 26.73 -11.87
CA HIS A 355 -3.26 28.16 -11.96
C HIS A 355 -2.99 28.60 -13.40
N PHE A 356 -2.12 27.86 -14.12
CA PHE A 356 -1.73 28.21 -15.49
C PHE A 356 -2.73 27.74 -16.56
N SER A 357 -3.67 26.85 -16.26
CA SER A 357 -4.62 26.32 -17.23
C SER A 357 -5.79 27.26 -17.56
N GLY A 358 -6.03 28.31 -16.74
CA GLY A 358 -7.09 29.30 -16.97
C GLY A 358 -8.49 28.67 -17.10
N HIS A 359 -8.82 27.62 -16.33
CA HIS A 359 -10.06 26.82 -16.37
C HIS A 359 -10.20 25.81 -17.53
N GLY A 360 -9.16 25.65 -18.37
CA GLY A 360 -9.12 24.62 -19.40
C GLY A 360 -8.70 23.24 -18.88
N LEU A 361 -8.77 22.22 -19.75
CA LEU A 361 -8.17 20.91 -19.45
C LEU A 361 -6.64 21.06 -19.39
N ILE A 362 -6.02 20.42 -18.39
CA ILE A 362 -4.55 20.36 -18.29
C ILE A 362 -4.01 19.17 -19.09
N SER A 363 -2.79 19.32 -19.61
CA SER A 363 -2.07 18.20 -20.22
C SER A 363 -1.82 17.08 -19.21
N TRP A 364 -1.94 15.82 -19.63
CA TRP A 364 -1.58 14.64 -18.81
C TRP A 364 -0.12 14.63 -18.35
N MET A 365 0.76 15.42 -19.00
CA MET A 365 2.16 15.57 -18.59
C MET A 365 2.29 16.15 -17.17
N TRP A 366 1.34 16.95 -16.71
CA TRP A 366 1.32 17.41 -15.32
C TRP A 366 1.07 16.28 -14.33
N LEU A 367 0.19 15.34 -14.69
CA LEU A 367 0.00 14.11 -13.89
C LEU A 367 1.28 13.25 -13.90
N PHE A 368 1.95 13.12 -15.05
CA PHE A 368 3.21 12.41 -15.12
C PHE A 368 4.28 13.03 -14.19
N ALA A 369 4.42 14.35 -14.20
CA ALA A 369 5.33 15.06 -13.29
C ALA A 369 4.91 14.89 -11.82
N PHE A 370 3.60 14.97 -11.52
CA PHE A 370 3.07 14.68 -10.19
C PHE A 370 3.48 13.27 -9.73
N PHE A 371 3.23 12.24 -10.54
CA PHE A 371 3.57 10.85 -10.19
C PHE A 371 5.08 10.64 -10.04
N ALA A 372 5.91 11.31 -10.84
CA ALA A 372 7.36 11.22 -10.73
C ALA A 372 7.85 11.75 -9.37
N VAL A 373 7.35 12.90 -8.95
CA VAL A 373 7.77 13.52 -7.69
C VAL A 373 7.19 12.79 -6.48
N ILE A 374 5.90 12.42 -6.50
CA ILE A 374 5.27 11.72 -5.38
C ILE A 374 5.86 10.32 -5.16
N THR A 375 6.16 9.58 -6.24
CA THR A 375 6.81 8.26 -6.17
C THR A 375 8.23 8.37 -5.60
N THR A 376 8.97 9.42 -5.99
CA THR A 376 10.28 9.68 -5.37
C THR A 376 10.12 9.91 -3.87
N GLY A 377 9.11 10.70 -3.46
CA GLY A 377 8.78 10.94 -2.06
C GLY A 377 8.44 9.65 -1.31
N GLU A 378 7.67 8.75 -1.92
CA GLU A 378 7.33 7.45 -1.36
C GLU A 378 8.57 6.59 -1.08
N LEU A 379 9.51 6.52 -2.02
CA LEU A 379 10.75 5.75 -1.87
C LEU A 379 11.64 6.31 -0.76
N TYR A 380 11.56 7.61 -0.45
CA TYR A 380 12.22 8.25 0.68
C TYR A 380 11.47 8.09 2.01
N PHE A 381 10.25 7.55 2.02
CA PHE A 381 9.42 7.43 3.21
C PHE A 381 9.11 5.99 3.59
N SER A 382 8.44 5.24 2.72
CA SER A 382 7.80 3.96 3.04
C SER A 382 8.80 2.86 3.45
N PRO A 383 9.82 2.52 2.65
CA PRO A 383 10.78 1.47 3.02
C PRO A 383 11.65 1.88 4.21
N ILE A 384 11.94 3.17 4.34
CA ILE A 384 12.80 3.72 5.39
C ILE A 384 12.11 3.64 6.75
N GLY A 385 10.83 4.00 6.84
CA GLY A 385 10.08 3.95 8.10
C GLY A 385 9.86 2.54 8.60
N LEU A 386 9.60 1.59 7.70
CA LEU A 386 9.50 0.17 8.05
C LEU A 386 10.82 -0.37 8.60
N ALA A 387 11.93 -0.08 7.92
CA ALA A 387 13.28 -0.48 8.35
C ALA A 387 13.68 0.19 9.67
N LEU A 388 13.33 1.47 9.87
CA LEU A 388 13.56 2.17 11.13
C LEU A 388 12.85 1.47 12.29
N THR A 389 11.57 1.18 12.13
CA THR A 389 10.76 0.50 13.16
C THR A 389 11.34 -0.88 13.49
N ALA A 390 11.68 -1.68 12.49
CA ALA A 390 12.27 -3.00 12.68
C ALA A 390 13.61 -2.97 13.43
N ARG A 391 14.41 -1.92 13.22
CA ARG A 391 15.74 -1.76 13.81
C ARG A 391 15.71 -1.20 15.24
N VAL A 392 14.81 -0.27 15.53
CA VAL A 392 14.79 0.49 16.79
C VAL A 392 13.87 -0.14 17.84
N ALA A 393 12.83 -0.89 17.40
CA ALA A 393 11.89 -1.48 18.32
C ALA A 393 12.56 -2.55 19.22
N PRO A 394 12.35 -2.50 20.56
CA PRO A 394 12.80 -3.55 21.46
C PRO A 394 12.25 -4.92 21.05
N ALA A 395 13.08 -5.98 21.10
CA ALA A 395 12.72 -7.32 20.64
C ALA A 395 11.42 -7.85 21.29
N GLN A 396 11.17 -7.49 22.56
CA GLN A 396 9.98 -7.90 23.33
C GLN A 396 8.67 -7.37 22.73
N VAL A 397 8.70 -6.23 22.04
CA VAL A 397 7.53 -5.52 21.49
C VAL A 397 7.64 -5.25 19.99
N LEU A 398 8.60 -5.85 19.30
CA LEU A 398 8.87 -5.61 17.88
C LEU A 398 7.59 -5.77 17.02
N SER A 399 6.87 -6.88 17.19
CA SER A 399 5.64 -7.13 16.42
C SER A 399 4.57 -6.06 16.69
N MET A 400 4.46 -5.59 17.93
CA MET A 400 3.54 -4.52 18.29
C MET A 400 3.94 -3.20 17.63
N MET A 401 5.23 -2.84 17.65
CA MET A 401 5.73 -1.61 17.00
C MET A 401 5.58 -1.66 15.47
N MET A 402 5.79 -2.82 14.86
CA MET A 402 5.48 -3.02 13.43
C MET A 402 3.99 -2.82 13.15
N GLY A 403 3.11 -3.29 14.05
CA GLY A 403 1.67 -3.01 13.99
C GLY A 403 1.36 -1.51 14.10
N PHE A 404 2.02 -0.79 15.00
CA PHE A 404 1.87 0.67 15.10
C PHE A 404 2.36 1.40 13.85
N TRP A 405 3.42 0.92 13.21
CA TRP A 405 3.85 1.49 11.93
C TRP A 405 2.78 1.27 10.84
N LEU A 406 2.18 0.09 10.76
CA LEU A 406 1.08 -0.17 9.83
C LEU A 406 -0.18 0.65 10.16
N ALA A 407 -0.41 1.01 11.43
CA ALA A 407 -1.49 1.90 11.84
C ALA A 407 -1.36 3.31 11.23
N THR A 408 -0.15 3.75 10.81
CA THR A 408 0.01 4.99 10.04
C THR A 408 -0.82 4.98 8.76
N SER A 409 -0.85 3.84 8.05
CA SER A 409 -1.65 3.69 6.84
C SER A 409 -3.14 3.62 7.16
N PHE A 410 -3.54 2.98 8.27
CA PHE A 410 -4.94 2.96 8.71
C PHE A 410 -5.48 4.38 8.98
N PHE A 411 -4.82 5.13 9.86
CA PHE A 411 -5.24 6.50 10.17
C PHE A 411 -5.07 7.43 8.96
N GLY A 412 -4.02 7.24 8.18
CA GLY A 412 -3.77 8.00 6.95
C GLY A 412 -4.91 7.84 5.94
N ASN A 413 -5.41 6.63 5.73
CA ASN A 413 -6.52 6.38 4.81
C ASN A 413 -7.86 6.91 5.34
N LEU A 414 -8.14 6.87 6.64
CA LEU A 414 -9.31 7.55 7.22
C LEU A 414 -9.25 9.07 6.96
N LEU A 415 -8.10 9.66 7.24
CA LEU A 415 -7.88 11.09 7.02
C LEU A 415 -7.88 11.45 5.51
N GLN A 416 -7.41 10.55 4.64
CA GLN A 416 -7.49 10.67 3.18
C GLN A 416 -8.95 10.78 2.70
N GLY A 417 -9.86 9.94 3.22
CA GLY A 417 -11.28 10.03 2.92
C GLY A 417 -11.88 11.37 3.35
N TYR A 418 -11.56 11.81 4.57
CA TYR A 418 -12.00 13.10 5.11
C TYR A 418 -11.47 14.28 4.31
N ILE A 419 -10.16 14.36 4.03
CA ILE A 419 -9.58 15.42 3.18
C ILE A 419 -10.19 15.37 1.78
N GLY A 420 -10.32 14.17 1.20
CA GLY A 420 -10.89 13.97 -0.14
C GLY A 420 -12.35 14.44 -0.24
N SER A 421 -13.09 14.50 0.86
CA SER A 421 -14.46 15.00 0.88
C SER A 421 -14.58 16.49 0.53
N TYR A 422 -13.51 17.26 0.72
CA TYR A 422 -13.47 18.68 0.36
C TYR A 422 -13.20 18.94 -1.13
N TYR A 423 -12.88 17.92 -1.92
CA TYR A 423 -12.50 18.06 -3.33
C TYR A 423 -13.56 18.74 -4.20
N SER A 424 -14.85 18.49 -3.95
CA SER A 424 -15.95 19.12 -4.71
C SER A 424 -16.33 20.51 -4.20
N SER A 425 -16.07 20.83 -2.93
CA SER A 425 -16.45 22.09 -2.30
C SER A 425 -15.39 23.18 -2.41
N MET A 426 -14.14 22.82 -2.71
CA MET A 426 -13.01 23.74 -2.87
C MET A 426 -12.66 23.92 -4.35
N SER A 427 -12.00 25.05 -4.70
CA SER A 427 -11.31 25.15 -5.98
C SER A 427 -10.20 24.09 -6.04
N LYS A 428 -9.92 23.55 -7.23
CA LYS A 428 -8.91 22.49 -7.39
C LYS A 428 -7.52 22.96 -6.97
N GLU A 429 -7.18 24.22 -7.28
CA GLU A 429 -5.95 24.85 -6.83
C GLU A 429 -5.86 24.86 -5.29
N SER A 430 -6.90 25.37 -4.60
CA SER A 430 -6.93 25.39 -3.12
C SER A 430 -6.88 24.01 -2.51
N PHE A 431 -7.55 23.03 -3.11
CA PHE A 431 -7.52 21.64 -2.64
C PHE A 431 -6.11 21.04 -2.74
N PHE A 432 -5.42 21.25 -3.86
CA PHE A 432 -4.04 20.77 -4.01
C PHE A 432 -3.07 21.50 -3.07
N LEU A 433 -3.26 22.79 -2.82
CA LEU A 433 -2.49 23.51 -1.81
C LEU A 433 -2.76 22.99 -0.38
N LEU A 434 -3.99 22.57 -0.07
CA LEU A 434 -4.29 21.87 1.20
C LEU A 434 -3.51 20.56 1.32
N CYS A 435 -3.50 19.72 0.28
CA CYS A 435 -2.72 18.48 0.26
C CYS A 435 -1.21 18.75 0.39
N ALA A 436 -0.71 19.81 -0.30
CA ALA A 436 0.67 20.25 -0.16
C ALA A 436 1.00 20.69 1.28
N ALA A 437 0.11 21.45 1.92
CA ALA A 437 0.28 21.88 3.30
C ALA A 437 0.33 20.69 4.28
N VAL A 438 -0.52 19.67 4.08
CA VAL A 438 -0.49 18.44 4.89
C VAL A 438 0.85 17.72 4.73
N GLY A 439 1.36 17.56 3.50
CA GLY A 439 2.67 16.97 3.24
C GLY A 439 3.82 17.79 3.83
N ALA A 440 3.77 19.11 3.69
CA ALA A 440 4.77 20.03 4.26
C ALA A 440 4.76 20.00 5.78
N LEU A 441 3.58 19.93 6.41
CA LEU A 441 3.45 19.78 7.87
C LEU A 441 4.10 18.49 8.35
N ALA A 442 3.80 17.36 7.68
CA ALA A 442 4.41 16.08 8.00
C ALA A 442 5.94 16.11 7.85
N GLY A 443 6.44 16.69 6.76
CA GLY A 443 7.86 16.88 6.51
C GLY A 443 8.54 17.73 7.59
N THR A 444 7.89 18.81 8.00
CA THR A 444 8.38 19.70 9.07
C THR A 444 8.43 18.96 10.41
N ILE A 445 7.41 18.16 10.76
CA ILE A 445 7.41 17.38 12.00
C ILE A 445 8.55 16.36 11.99
N PHE A 446 8.77 15.61 10.88
CA PHE A 446 9.90 14.67 10.76
C PHE A 446 11.25 15.39 10.85
N TRP A 447 11.36 16.57 10.25
CA TRP A 447 12.58 17.38 10.32
C TRP A 447 12.86 17.87 11.74
N LEU A 448 11.85 18.37 12.45
CA LEU A 448 11.97 18.79 13.85
C LEU A 448 12.31 17.63 14.78
N PHE A 449 11.73 16.46 14.56
CA PHE A 449 12.05 15.24 15.35
C PHE A 449 13.50 14.77 15.18
N ASN A 450 14.19 15.19 14.13
CA ASN A 450 15.59 14.88 13.94
C ASN A 450 16.49 15.46 15.06
N PHE A 451 16.06 16.50 15.76
CA PHE A 451 16.83 17.09 16.88
C PHE A 451 16.69 16.26 18.17
N PRO A 452 15.48 15.99 18.73
CA PRO A 452 15.34 15.26 19.99
C PRO A 452 15.50 13.74 19.83
N LEU A 453 15.12 13.15 18.69
CA LEU A 453 15.07 11.71 18.52
C LEU A 453 16.32 11.12 17.86
N LYS A 454 17.23 11.95 17.33
CA LYS A 454 18.44 11.49 16.63
C LYS A 454 19.29 10.55 17.49
N SER A 455 19.52 10.90 18.76
CA SER A 455 20.32 10.08 19.67
C SER A 455 19.68 8.73 20.00
N ILE A 456 18.34 8.68 20.04
CA ILE A 456 17.57 7.48 20.35
C ILE A 456 17.55 6.55 19.13
N LEU A 457 17.33 7.11 17.93
CA LEU A 457 17.15 6.38 16.70
C LEU A 457 18.47 6.02 15.98
N HIS A 458 19.60 6.60 16.39
CA HIS A 458 20.94 6.33 15.83
C HIS A 458 21.81 5.39 16.68
N LYS A 459 21.41 5.05 17.90
CA LYS A 459 22.24 4.27 18.85
C LYS A 459 22.64 2.86 18.38
N GLU A 460 22.05 2.36 17.29
CA GLU A 460 22.32 0.99 16.80
C GLU A 460 22.92 0.91 15.40
N ALA A 461 23.64 1.94 14.96
CA ALA A 461 24.49 1.83 13.76
C ALA A 461 25.91 1.31 14.10
N GLN A 462 26.12 0.65 15.24
CA GLN A 462 27.36 -0.09 15.48
C GLN A 462 27.24 -1.48 14.84
N PRO A 463 28.14 -1.81 13.91
CA PRO A 463 28.15 -3.15 13.32
C PRO A 463 28.49 -4.19 14.39
N ALA A 464 27.92 -5.37 14.28
CA ALA A 464 28.29 -6.58 15.02
C ALA A 464 29.74 -7.06 14.69
N ALA A 465 30.69 -6.14 14.54
CA ALA A 465 32.08 -6.38 14.18
C ALA A 465 33.02 -6.39 15.41
N ALA A 466 32.49 -6.31 16.64
CA ALA A 466 33.31 -6.32 17.86
C ALA A 466 33.13 -7.60 18.72
N ALA A 467 32.64 -8.69 18.12
CA ALA A 467 32.52 -9.99 18.81
C ALA A 467 33.35 -11.09 18.13
N ALA A 468 34.43 -10.71 17.42
CA ALA A 468 35.40 -11.64 16.85
C ALA A 468 36.81 -11.05 17.07
N GLU A 469 37.22 -10.89 18.32
CA GLU A 469 38.62 -10.91 18.82
C GLU A 469 38.70 -11.82 20.03
#